data_fbbcdc2c2865ca0f114ae9c2054aa3c0
#
_entry.id   fbbcdc2c2865ca0f114ae9c2054aa3c0
#
_cell.length_a   1.000
_cell.length_b   1.000
_cell.length_c   1.000
_cell.angle_alpha   90.00
_cell.angle_beta   90.00
_cell.angle_gamma   90.00
#
_symmetry.space_group_name_H-M   'P 1'
#
loop_
_entity.id
_entity.type
_entity.pdbx_description
1 polymer ?
#
loop_
_entity_poly.entity_id
_entity_poly.type
_entity_poly.pdbx_seq_one_letter_code
_entity_poly.pdbx_strand_id
1 'polypeptide(L)'
;EAITSPVWIKSRSYNAANGEWSALNEAFFTTASSATAGNIVISEVHYHPRKPGSEELLINPGFDQDDFEFIEVMNISDGTVDLGGSAFVLIASGDHLEGVEFEFPLGTLIDPGQRLVVTANSAAFAARYPDAPVAGDYSNRLDNNGEWITLVDREGNVIDSFRYNDAEPWPEQADGDGPSLVLNDPGSAPDPADPASWSAGLPGGSPGKEDSSAPLEIISVTHDGGFNTLTSFTITFTSSPDQVYVIERSRDLLAWETLWQGNATVSDGMSEFTDAEPILDGNIVFYRVRKVE
;
A
#
# COMPACT_ATOMS: atom_id res chain seq x y z
N GLU A 1 -4.63 -21.20 35.08
CA GLU A 1 -3.77 -20.03 34.79
C GLU A 1 -4.51 -19.17 33.75
N ALA A 2 -4.45 -17.84 33.93
CA ALA A 2 -4.99 -16.94 32.90
C ALA A 2 -4.07 -16.90 31.69
N ILE A 3 -4.65 -16.85 30.48
CA ILE A 3 -3.90 -16.64 29.24
C ILE A 3 -3.50 -15.15 29.20
N THR A 4 -2.21 -14.88 29.14
CA THR A 4 -1.64 -13.53 29.13
C THR A 4 -0.86 -13.22 27.84
N SER A 5 -0.75 -14.20 26.95
CA SER A 5 -0.10 -14.09 25.64
C SER A 5 -0.79 -15.06 24.68
N PRO A 6 -0.68 -14.84 23.36
CA PRO A 6 -1.23 -15.74 22.36
C PRO A 6 -0.70 -17.18 22.52
N VAL A 7 -1.58 -18.18 22.47
CA VAL A 7 -1.22 -19.59 22.65
C VAL A 7 -2.07 -20.51 21.82
N TRP A 8 -1.43 -21.52 21.21
CA TRP A 8 -2.09 -22.66 20.60
C TRP A 8 -2.28 -23.76 21.63
N ILE A 9 -3.50 -24.23 21.83
CA ILE A 9 -3.82 -25.39 22.64
C ILE A 9 -4.18 -26.54 21.69
N LYS A 10 -3.45 -27.64 21.81
CA LYS A 10 -3.65 -28.86 21.02
C LYS A 10 -4.00 -30.00 21.97
N SER A 11 -5.05 -30.73 21.66
CA SER A 11 -5.53 -31.84 22.47
C SER A 11 -6.01 -33.01 21.65
N ARG A 12 -5.81 -34.21 22.16
CA ARG A 12 -6.40 -35.43 21.63
C ARG A 12 -6.55 -36.46 22.74
N SER A 13 -7.49 -37.38 22.58
CA SER A 13 -7.65 -38.52 23.48
C SER A 13 -6.84 -39.73 23.01
N TYR A 14 -6.38 -40.52 23.97
CA TYR A 14 -5.69 -41.78 23.75
C TYR A 14 -6.51 -42.92 24.27
N ASN A 15 -6.80 -43.93 23.45
CA ASN A 15 -7.46 -45.14 23.86
C ASN A 15 -6.41 -46.21 24.22
N ALA A 16 -6.18 -46.37 25.52
CA ALA A 16 -5.17 -47.33 26.01
C ALA A 16 -5.51 -48.81 25.73
N ALA A 17 -6.77 -49.12 25.41
CA ALA A 17 -7.18 -50.50 25.13
C ALA A 17 -6.76 -50.99 23.74
N ASN A 18 -6.68 -50.09 22.75
CA ASN A 18 -6.31 -50.42 21.37
C ASN A 18 -5.09 -49.65 20.87
N GLY A 19 -4.52 -48.75 21.66
CA GLY A 19 -3.33 -47.95 21.29
C GLY A 19 -3.59 -46.80 20.30
N GLU A 20 -4.85 -46.43 20.09
CA GLU A 20 -5.22 -45.43 19.10
C GLU A 20 -5.40 -44.02 19.70
N TRP A 21 -5.02 -43.01 18.93
CA TRP A 21 -5.28 -41.62 19.24
C TRP A 21 -6.50 -41.11 18.44
N SER A 22 -7.29 -40.25 19.06
CA SER A 22 -8.31 -39.49 18.34
C SER A 22 -7.70 -38.49 17.33
N ALA A 23 -8.51 -37.89 16.48
CA ALA A 23 -8.14 -36.70 15.73
C ALA A 23 -7.63 -35.61 16.66
N LEU A 24 -6.70 -34.81 16.17
CA LEU A 24 -6.19 -33.64 16.88
C LEU A 24 -7.22 -32.53 16.88
N ASN A 25 -7.53 -31.96 18.06
CA ASN A 25 -8.25 -30.70 18.20
C ASN A 25 -7.25 -29.59 18.50
N GLU A 26 -7.39 -28.47 17.79
CA GLU A 26 -6.55 -27.30 17.99
C GLU A 26 -7.43 -26.06 18.19
N ALA A 27 -6.99 -25.16 19.07
CA ALA A 27 -7.64 -23.88 19.28
C ALA A 27 -6.57 -22.82 19.56
N PHE A 28 -6.74 -21.66 18.96
CA PHE A 28 -5.93 -20.47 19.21
C PHE A 28 -6.63 -19.59 20.24
N PHE A 29 -5.89 -19.12 21.22
CA PHE A 29 -6.38 -18.20 22.26
C PHE A 29 -5.47 -16.97 22.29
N THR A 30 -6.06 -15.80 22.35
CA THR A 30 -5.36 -14.53 22.42
C THR A 30 -6.11 -13.56 23.35
N THR A 31 -5.41 -12.52 23.80
CA THR A 31 -5.98 -11.36 24.47
C THR A 31 -6.17 -10.19 23.52
N ALA A 32 -5.80 -10.35 22.25
CA ALA A 32 -6.05 -9.37 21.20
C ALA A 32 -7.55 -9.17 20.98
N SER A 33 -7.96 -7.99 20.58
CA SER A 33 -9.34 -7.69 20.21
C SER A 33 -9.67 -8.39 18.88
N SER A 34 -10.91 -8.81 18.70
CA SER A 34 -11.37 -9.29 17.38
C SER A 34 -11.41 -8.14 16.37
N ALA A 35 -11.20 -8.47 15.09
CA ALA A 35 -11.37 -7.52 13.99
C ALA A 35 -12.81 -7.00 13.90
N THR A 36 -12.97 -5.72 13.68
CA THR A 36 -14.25 -5.02 13.54
C THR A 36 -14.09 -3.79 12.65
N ALA A 37 -15.18 -3.22 12.16
CA ALA A 37 -15.20 -1.95 11.43
C ALA A 37 -14.62 -0.74 12.23
N GLY A 38 -14.42 -0.88 13.53
CA GLY A 38 -13.84 0.19 14.37
C GLY A 38 -12.33 0.08 14.58
N ASN A 39 -11.68 -0.99 14.12
CA ASN A 39 -10.27 -1.21 14.36
C ASN A 39 -9.47 -1.69 13.14
N ILE A 40 -10.13 -2.15 12.08
CA ILE A 40 -9.50 -2.54 10.80
C ILE A 40 -10.16 -1.77 9.67
N VAL A 41 -9.35 -1.29 8.75
CA VAL A 41 -9.78 -0.68 7.48
C VAL A 41 -9.01 -1.30 6.31
N ILE A 42 -9.58 -1.25 5.11
CA ILE A 42 -8.85 -1.50 3.87
C ILE A 42 -8.12 -0.20 3.53
N SER A 43 -6.79 -0.21 3.56
CA SER A 43 -5.95 0.99 3.42
C SER A 43 -5.43 1.21 2.01
N GLU A 44 -5.25 0.14 1.22
CA GLU A 44 -4.74 0.23 -0.14
C GLU A 44 -5.32 -0.87 -1.02
N VAL A 45 -5.64 -0.54 -2.28
CA VAL A 45 -6.10 -1.49 -3.31
C VAL A 45 -5.33 -1.24 -4.60
N HIS A 46 -4.57 -2.23 -5.06
CA HIS A 46 -3.86 -2.17 -6.32
C HIS A 46 -4.49 -3.13 -7.31
N TYR A 47 -5.55 -2.69 -7.97
CA TYR A 47 -6.37 -3.51 -8.87
C TYR A 47 -5.82 -3.56 -10.31
N HIS A 48 -5.05 -2.57 -10.73
CA HIS A 48 -4.48 -2.51 -12.08
C HIS A 48 -2.99 -2.10 -12.05
N PRO A 49 -2.11 -2.98 -11.52
CA PRO A 49 -0.69 -2.68 -11.41
C PRO A 49 -0.01 -2.57 -12.78
N ARG A 50 1.15 -1.93 -12.80
CA ARG A 50 1.98 -1.90 -14.02
C ARG A 50 2.39 -3.31 -14.46
N LYS A 51 2.61 -3.49 -15.75
CA LYS A 51 3.15 -4.74 -16.32
C LYS A 51 4.50 -5.10 -15.67
N PRO A 52 4.84 -6.41 -15.60
CA PRO A 52 6.12 -6.84 -15.08
C PRO A 52 7.28 -6.27 -15.89
N GLY A 53 8.32 -5.81 -15.20
CA GLY A 53 9.56 -5.34 -15.78
C GLY A 53 10.52 -6.50 -16.14
N SER A 54 11.63 -6.15 -16.77
CA SER A 54 12.62 -7.16 -17.21
C SER A 54 13.21 -7.96 -16.03
N GLU A 55 13.40 -7.36 -14.87
CA GLU A 55 13.94 -8.04 -13.69
C GLU A 55 12.96 -9.06 -13.13
N GLU A 56 11.66 -8.70 -13.06
CA GLU A 56 10.58 -9.58 -12.62
C GLU A 56 10.41 -10.76 -13.58
N LEU A 57 10.48 -10.51 -14.90
CA LEU A 57 10.42 -11.55 -15.94
C LEU A 57 11.67 -12.44 -15.99
N LEU A 58 12.82 -12.02 -15.48
CA LEU A 58 13.99 -12.88 -15.28
C LEU A 58 13.77 -13.89 -14.15
N ILE A 59 12.96 -13.53 -13.14
CA ILE A 59 12.58 -14.44 -12.05
C ILE A 59 11.58 -15.47 -12.57
N ASN A 60 10.52 -15.00 -13.23
CA ASN A 60 9.53 -15.87 -13.86
C ASN A 60 8.96 -15.22 -15.13
N PRO A 61 9.28 -15.76 -16.32
CA PRO A 61 8.76 -15.24 -17.59
C PRO A 61 7.24 -15.36 -17.76
N GLY A 62 6.57 -16.10 -16.90
CA GLY A 62 5.14 -16.31 -16.93
C GLY A 62 4.34 -15.30 -16.09
N PHE A 63 4.99 -14.39 -15.39
CA PHE A 63 4.28 -13.34 -14.66
C PHE A 63 3.55 -12.42 -15.64
N ASP A 64 2.29 -12.12 -15.31
CA ASP A 64 1.49 -11.11 -15.98
C ASP A 64 1.22 -9.91 -15.05
N GLN A 65 0.44 -8.96 -15.52
CA GLN A 65 0.13 -7.73 -14.78
C GLN A 65 -0.67 -8.02 -13.53
N ASP A 66 -1.68 -8.87 -13.63
CA ASP A 66 -2.61 -9.18 -12.55
C ASP A 66 -1.97 -10.01 -11.42
N ASP A 67 -0.82 -10.66 -11.66
CA ASP A 67 -0.06 -11.33 -10.62
C ASP A 67 0.46 -10.38 -9.51
N PHE A 68 0.47 -9.08 -9.79
CA PHE A 68 0.96 -8.05 -8.86
C PHE A 68 -0.17 -7.28 -8.15
N GLU A 69 -1.42 -7.69 -8.32
CA GLU A 69 -2.54 -7.13 -7.59
C GLU A 69 -2.46 -7.43 -6.10
N PHE A 70 -2.95 -6.50 -5.28
CA PHE A 70 -3.03 -6.69 -3.84
C PHE A 70 -4.11 -5.83 -3.18
N ILE A 71 -4.50 -6.25 -1.98
CA ILE A 71 -5.33 -5.48 -1.05
C ILE A 71 -4.58 -5.44 0.29
N GLU A 72 -4.51 -4.26 0.88
CA GLU A 72 -3.90 -4.03 2.19
C GLU A 72 -4.96 -3.71 3.24
N VAL A 73 -4.79 -4.29 4.42
CA VAL A 73 -5.56 -3.94 5.62
C VAL A 73 -4.65 -3.29 6.65
N MET A 74 -5.18 -2.34 7.43
CA MET A 74 -4.46 -1.62 8.47
C MET A 74 -5.20 -1.70 9.80
N ASN A 75 -4.46 -1.93 10.90
CA ASN A 75 -4.98 -1.76 12.25
C ASN A 75 -4.92 -0.28 12.66
N ILE A 76 -6.08 0.35 12.80
CA ILE A 76 -6.22 1.76 13.18
C ILE A 76 -6.46 1.97 14.69
N SER A 77 -6.42 0.91 15.48
CA SER A 77 -6.61 0.95 16.94
C SER A 77 -5.30 0.99 17.71
N ASP A 78 -5.39 1.29 19.01
CA ASP A 78 -4.25 1.34 19.93
C ASP A 78 -3.81 -0.03 20.46
N GLY A 79 -4.51 -1.11 20.10
CA GLY A 79 -4.27 -2.47 20.58
C GLY A 79 -4.02 -3.46 19.44
N THR A 80 -3.39 -4.59 19.77
CA THR A 80 -3.26 -5.70 18.80
C THR A 80 -4.64 -6.27 18.46
N VAL A 81 -4.91 -6.52 17.19
CA VAL A 81 -6.14 -7.08 16.64
C VAL A 81 -5.88 -8.49 16.11
N ASP A 82 -6.80 -9.42 16.37
CA ASP A 82 -6.83 -10.78 15.83
C ASP A 82 -7.70 -10.81 14.56
N LEU A 83 -7.04 -10.92 13.40
CA LEU A 83 -7.69 -11.10 12.09
C LEU A 83 -8.07 -12.56 11.81
N GLY A 84 -7.61 -13.51 12.62
CA GLY A 84 -7.81 -14.94 12.35
C GLY A 84 -9.27 -15.33 12.19
N GLY A 85 -9.62 -15.90 11.03
CA GLY A 85 -10.98 -16.25 10.64
C GLY A 85 -11.79 -15.10 10.02
N SER A 86 -11.27 -13.86 9.99
CA SER A 86 -11.81 -12.81 9.12
C SER A 86 -11.53 -13.15 7.66
N ALA A 87 -12.35 -12.68 6.73
CA ALA A 87 -12.22 -13.07 5.33
C ALA A 87 -12.64 -11.97 4.35
N PHE A 88 -11.96 -11.92 3.21
CA PHE A 88 -12.49 -11.32 2.00
C PHE A 88 -13.48 -12.32 1.39
N VAL A 89 -14.65 -11.82 0.98
CA VAL A 89 -15.75 -12.67 0.50
C VAL A 89 -16.35 -12.13 -0.79
N LEU A 90 -16.84 -13.05 -1.64
CA LEU A 90 -17.56 -12.70 -2.84
C LEU A 90 -18.96 -12.18 -2.52
N ILE A 91 -19.38 -11.17 -3.27
CA ILE A 91 -20.75 -10.60 -3.18
C ILE A 91 -21.51 -10.86 -4.47
N ALA A 92 -22.80 -11.20 -4.35
CA ALA A 92 -23.67 -11.32 -5.50
C ALA A 92 -23.97 -9.93 -6.10
N SER A 93 -23.63 -9.78 -7.38
CA SER A 93 -23.88 -8.55 -8.18
C SER A 93 -24.60 -8.97 -9.47
N GLY A 94 -25.91 -8.82 -9.48
CA GLY A 94 -26.74 -9.34 -10.58
C GLY A 94 -26.64 -10.87 -10.72
N ASP A 95 -26.19 -11.33 -11.88
CA ASP A 95 -26.08 -12.76 -12.21
C ASP A 95 -24.68 -13.36 -11.96
N HIS A 96 -23.75 -12.60 -11.38
CA HIS A 96 -22.37 -13.01 -11.10
C HIS A 96 -21.95 -12.67 -9.68
N LEU A 97 -20.76 -13.15 -9.29
CA LEU A 97 -20.10 -12.82 -8.04
C LEU A 97 -18.96 -11.84 -8.33
N GLU A 98 -18.83 -10.79 -7.51
CA GLU A 98 -17.74 -9.84 -7.55
C GLU A 98 -16.88 -9.99 -6.28
N GLY A 99 -15.59 -9.67 -6.40
CA GLY A 99 -14.63 -9.65 -5.31
C GLY A 99 -13.60 -10.76 -5.36
N VAL A 100 -12.84 -10.85 -4.30
CA VAL A 100 -11.82 -11.89 -4.07
C VAL A 100 -12.17 -12.72 -2.85
N GLU A 101 -11.59 -13.92 -2.74
CA GLU A 101 -11.76 -14.80 -1.59
C GLU A 101 -10.42 -15.04 -0.90
N PHE A 102 -10.37 -14.75 0.39
CA PHE A 102 -9.22 -15.07 1.25
C PHE A 102 -9.67 -15.12 2.70
N GLU A 103 -9.31 -16.17 3.43
CA GLU A 103 -9.52 -16.27 4.88
C GLU A 103 -8.18 -16.12 5.60
N PHE A 104 -8.10 -15.17 6.54
CA PHE A 104 -6.93 -14.99 7.37
C PHE A 104 -6.73 -16.21 8.28
N PRO A 105 -5.55 -16.86 8.25
CA PRO A 105 -5.25 -18.00 9.11
C PRO A 105 -5.46 -17.66 10.59
N LEU A 106 -5.93 -18.63 11.38
CA LEU A 106 -6.03 -18.46 12.83
C LEU A 106 -4.68 -18.09 13.42
N GLY A 107 -4.67 -17.07 14.28
CA GLY A 107 -3.44 -16.54 14.88
C GLY A 107 -2.78 -15.44 14.06
N THR A 108 -3.42 -14.94 13.01
CA THR A 108 -3.00 -13.72 12.30
C THR A 108 -3.28 -12.53 13.20
N LEU A 109 -2.22 -11.96 13.77
CA LEU A 109 -2.28 -10.77 14.63
C LEU A 109 -1.68 -9.57 13.89
N ILE A 110 -2.28 -8.40 14.09
CA ILE A 110 -1.82 -7.14 13.52
C ILE A 110 -1.72 -6.09 14.65
N ASP A 111 -0.52 -5.57 14.87
CA ASP A 111 -0.25 -4.60 15.92
C ASP A 111 -0.73 -3.18 15.54
N PRO A 112 -0.87 -2.24 16.49
CA PRO A 112 -1.28 -0.86 16.21
C PRO A 112 -0.47 -0.23 15.08
N GLY A 113 -1.17 0.35 14.10
CA GLY A 113 -0.57 1.01 12.94
C GLY A 113 0.07 0.07 11.91
N GLN A 114 0.13 -1.23 12.17
CA GLN A 114 0.66 -2.18 11.19
C GLN A 114 -0.32 -2.39 10.04
N ARG A 115 0.28 -2.74 8.89
CA ARG A 115 -0.39 -3.09 7.64
C ARG A 115 -0.09 -4.54 7.28
N LEU A 116 -1.03 -5.21 6.62
CA LEU A 116 -0.90 -6.59 6.18
C LEU A 116 -1.57 -6.75 4.82
N VAL A 117 -0.86 -7.39 3.89
CA VAL A 117 -1.27 -7.50 2.49
C VAL A 117 -1.79 -8.90 2.19
N VAL A 118 -2.85 -8.98 1.40
CA VAL A 118 -3.25 -10.17 0.64
C VAL A 118 -3.02 -9.89 -0.84
N THR A 119 -2.54 -10.88 -1.60
CA THR A 119 -2.05 -10.66 -2.97
C THR A 119 -2.60 -11.72 -3.93
N ALA A 120 -2.61 -11.43 -5.23
CA ALA A 120 -3.01 -12.39 -6.25
C ALA A 120 -1.99 -13.51 -6.41
N ASN A 121 -0.69 -13.20 -6.25
CA ASN A 121 0.41 -14.16 -6.41
C ASN A 121 1.61 -13.73 -5.56
N SER A 122 1.83 -14.41 -4.44
CA SER A 122 2.90 -14.06 -3.49
C SER A 122 4.31 -14.18 -4.09
N ALA A 123 4.52 -15.03 -5.09
CA ALA A 123 5.83 -15.15 -5.74
C ALA A 123 6.13 -13.94 -6.63
N ALA A 124 5.14 -13.44 -7.38
CA ALA A 124 5.25 -12.21 -8.16
C ALA A 124 5.37 -11.00 -7.23
N PHE A 125 4.52 -10.96 -6.20
CA PHE A 125 4.53 -9.89 -5.20
C PHE A 125 5.90 -9.76 -4.50
N ALA A 126 6.49 -10.86 -4.04
CA ALA A 126 7.81 -10.86 -3.41
C ALA A 126 8.94 -10.41 -4.36
N ALA A 127 8.78 -10.62 -5.66
CA ALA A 127 9.75 -10.13 -6.66
C ALA A 127 9.75 -8.60 -6.77
N ARG A 128 8.60 -7.95 -6.53
CA ARG A 128 8.43 -6.49 -6.59
C ARG A 128 8.57 -5.81 -5.23
N TYR A 129 8.02 -6.45 -4.18
CA TYR A 129 7.91 -5.90 -2.81
C TYR A 129 8.48 -6.87 -1.77
N PRO A 130 9.79 -7.13 -1.77
CA PRO A 130 10.39 -8.20 -0.95
C PRO A 130 10.24 -7.99 0.56
N ASP A 131 10.02 -6.76 1.01
CA ASP A 131 9.93 -6.40 2.43
C ASP A 131 8.49 -6.21 2.94
N ALA A 132 7.49 -6.31 2.06
CA ALA A 132 6.10 -6.10 2.46
C ALA A 132 5.53 -7.34 3.20
N PRO A 133 4.75 -7.13 4.27
CA PRO A 133 4.15 -8.23 5.03
C PRO A 133 2.95 -8.83 4.28
N VAL A 134 3.04 -10.11 3.91
CA VAL A 134 2.01 -10.84 3.16
C VAL A 134 1.35 -11.87 4.05
N ALA A 135 0.00 -11.88 4.06
CA ALA A 135 -0.81 -12.89 4.74
C ALA A 135 -1.03 -14.15 3.88
N GLY A 136 -1.14 -14.00 2.57
CA GLY A 136 -1.35 -15.08 1.62
C GLY A 136 -1.93 -14.62 0.29
N ASP A 137 -2.27 -15.61 -0.55
CA ASP A 137 -2.84 -15.38 -1.87
C ASP A 137 -4.36 -15.53 -1.83
N TYR A 138 -5.07 -14.59 -2.41
CA TYR A 138 -6.51 -14.67 -2.62
C TYR A 138 -6.85 -15.42 -3.90
N SER A 139 -8.06 -15.95 -3.99
CA SER A 139 -8.65 -16.51 -5.21
C SER A 139 -9.38 -15.41 -5.99
N ASN A 140 -9.55 -15.61 -7.28
CA ASN A 140 -10.03 -14.66 -8.28
C ASN A 140 -8.98 -13.56 -8.60
N ARG A 141 -9.44 -12.53 -9.29
CA ARG A 141 -8.67 -11.35 -9.70
C ARG A 141 -9.52 -10.12 -9.44
N LEU A 142 -8.87 -8.99 -9.22
CA LEU A 142 -9.53 -7.70 -9.15
C LEU A 142 -9.93 -7.25 -10.56
N ASP A 143 -11.18 -6.76 -10.72
CA ASP A 143 -11.65 -6.27 -12.02
C ASP A 143 -11.13 -4.86 -12.28
N ASN A 144 -10.44 -4.67 -13.40
CA ASN A 144 -9.89 -3.37 -13.79
C ASN A 144 -10.96 -2.28 -14.01
N ASN A 145 -12.23 -2.66 -14.21
CA ASN A 145 -13.34 -1.72 -14.37
C ASN A 145 -14.12 -1.46 -13.07
N GLY A 146 -13.64 -2.00 -11.97
CA GLY A 146 -14.23 -1.82 -10.65
C GLY A 146 -15.21 -2.91 -10.23
N GLU A 147 -15.10 -3.30 -8.97
CA GLU A 147 -15.94 -4.34 -8.34
C GLU A 147 -16.09 -4.11 -6.83
N TRP A 148 -16.89 -4.95 -6.20
CA TRP A 148 -17.02 -4.96 -4.75
C TRP A 148 -15.81 -5.60 -4.09
N ILE A 149 -15.30 -4.96 -3.04
CA ILE A 149 -14.39 -5.55 -2.07
C ILE A 149 -15.12 -5.60 -0.74
N THR A 150 -15.20 -6.77 -0.13
CA THR A 150 -15.88 -6.95 1.17
C THR A 150 -15.04 -7.78 2.10
N LEU A 151 -14.72 -7.21 3.24
CA LEU A 151 -14.06 -7.84 4.36
C LEU A 151 -15.08 -8.09 5.48
N VAL A 152 -15.13 -9.33 5.97
CA VAL A 152 -16.00 -9.71 7.10
C VAL A 152 -15.17 -10.24 8.27
N ASP A 153 -15.71 -10.12 9.49
CA ASP A 153 -15.14 -10.77 10.67
C ASP A 153 -15.42 -12.28 10.67
N ARG A 154 -14.89 -12.99 11.67
CA ARG A 154 -15.06 -14.46 11.81
C ARG A 154 -16.51 -14.89 12.05
N GLU A 155 -17.38 -13.99 12.46
CA GLU A 155 -18.82 -14.21 12.66
C GLU A 155 -19.62 -13.85 11.41
N GLY A 156 -18.98 -13.30 10.35
CA GLY A 156 -19.60 -12.88 9.10
C GLY A 156 -20.18 -11.46 9.13
N ASN A 157 -19.88 -10.64 10.16
CA ASN A 157 -20.26 -9.23 10.14
C ASN A 157 -19.31 -8.44 9.25
N VAL A 158 -19.85 -7.48 8.51
CA VAL A 158 -19.05 -6.64 7.62
C VAL A 158 -18.14 -5.73 8.44
N ILE A 159 -16.83 -5.83 8.17
CA ILE A 159 -15.80 -4.90 8.65
C ILE A 159 -15.73 -3.71 7.70
N ASP A 160 -15.60 -4.00 6.40
CA ASP A 160 -15.49 -3.00 5.35
C ASP A 160 -16.12 -3.54 4.05
N SER A 161 -16.82 -2.69 3.29
CA SER A 161 -17.44 -3.10 2.03
C SER A 161 -17.72 -1.89 1.15
N PHE A 162 -17.11 -1.86 -0.04
CA PHE A 162 -17.30 -0.79 -1.02
C PHE A 162 -17.08 -1.32 -2.44
N ARG A 163 -17.55 -0.55 -3.42
CA ARG A 163 -17.29 -0.82 -4.83
C ARG A 163 -16.40 0.27 -5.38
N TYR A 164 -15.15 -0.06 -5.73
CA TYR A 164 -14.28 0.86 -6.44
C TYR A 164 -14.63 0.91 -7.93
N ASN A 165 -14.09 1.91 -8.65
CA ASN A 165 -14.23 2.07 -10.08
C ASN A 165 -12.96 2.67 -10.69
N ASP A 166 -12.78 2.49 -12.00
CA ASP A 166 -11.67 2.98 -12.81
C ASP A 166 -11.86 4.41 -13.33
N ALA A 167 -13.08 4.98 -13.22
CA ALA A 167 -13.46 6.26 -13.79
C ALA A 167 -13.92 7.26 -12.72
N GLU A 168 -13.89 8.56 -13.07
CA GLU A 168 -14.40 9.64 -12.21
C GLU A 168 -15.77 9.28 -11.59
N PRO A 169 -15.94 9.57 -10.29
CA PRO A 169 -15.13 10.40 -9.39
C PRO A 169 -13.99 9.65 -8.66
N TRP A 170 -13.69 8.41 -9.02
CA TRP A 170 -12.53 7.67 -8.50
C TRP A 170 -11.22 8.16 -9.13
N PRO A 171 -10.06 8.00 -8.44
CA PRO A 171 -8.75 8.39 -8.97
C PRO A 171 -8.36 7.58 -10.21
N GLU A 172 -8.55 8.13 -11.42
CA GLU A 172 -8.26 7.46 -12.70
C GLU A 172 -6.80 7.03 -12.86
N GLN A 173 -5.86 7.69 -12.16
CA GLN A 173 -4.43 7.35 -12.21
C GLN A 173 -4.12 5.95 -11.64
N ALA A 174 -5.05 5.38 -10.86
CA ALA A 174 -4.91 4.01 -10.35
C ALA A 174 -5.25 2.95 -11.41
N ASP A 175 -5.78 3.35 -12.58
CA ASP A 175 -6.13 2.46 -13.68
C ASP A 175 -4.95 2.26 -14.63
N GLY A 176 -4.01 1.37 -14.27
CA GLY A 176 -2.94 0.86 -15.14
C GLY A 176 -1.70 1.73 -15.29
N ASP A 177 -1.69 2.95 -14.75
CA ASP A 177 -0.54 3.86 -14.83
C ASP A 177 0.51 3.60 -13.72
N GLY A 178 0.22 2.65 -12.83
CA GLY A 178 1.13 2.17 -11.81
C GLY A 178 0.78 2.52 -10.37
N PRO A 179 0.10 3.64 -10.04
CA PRO A 179 -0.42 3.88 -8.70
C PRO A 179 -1.49 2.88 -8.28
N SER A 180 -1.65 2.73 -6.97
CA SER A 180 -2.78 2.05 -6.32
C SER A 180 -3.84 3.05 -5.87
N LEU A 181 -5.02 2.58 -5.47
CA LEU A 181 -5.96 3.37 -4.66
C LEU A 181 -5.51 3.33 -3.21
N VAL A 182 -5.35 4.48 -2.59
CA VAL A 182 -4.92 4.65 -1.20
C VAL A 182 -5.99 5.39 -0.42
N LEU A 183 -6.37 4.85 0.74
CA LEU A 183 -7.33 5.48 1.65
C LEU A 183 -6.70 6.68 2.35
N ASN A 184 -7.29 7.86 2.17
CA ASN A 184 -6.83 9.10 2.79
C ASN A 184 -7.08 9.05 4.31
N ASP A 185 -6.05 9.34 5.12
CA ASP A 185 -6.13 9.37 6.58
C ASP A 185 -6.86 8.13 7.17
N PRO A 186 -6.33 6.92 6.97
CA PRO A 186 -6.98 5.68 7.43
C PRO A 186 -7.29 5.68 8.93
N GLY A 187 -6.49 6.39 9.74
CA GLY A 187 -6.70 6.53 11.18
C GLY A 187 -8.01 7.22 11.57
N SER A 188 -8.59 8.02 10.68
CA SER A 188 -9.91 8.65 10.88
C SER A 188 -11.08 7.73 10.51
N ALA A 189 -10.81 6.54 9.96
CA ALA A 189 -11.82 5.61 9.44
C ALA A 189 -12.81 6.30 8.47
N PRO A 190 -12.34 6.90 7.38
CA PRO A 190 -13.22 7.55 6.41
C PRO A 190 -14.13 6.52 5.73
N ASP A 191 -15.27 6.97 5.20
CA ASP A 191 -16.21 6.10 4.47
C ASP A 191 -15.53 5.58 3.18
N PRO A 192 -15.23 4.30 3.04
CA PRO A 192 -14.57 3.75 1.87
C PRO A 192 -15.46 3.72 0.62
N ALA A 193 -16.78 3.88 0.77
CA ALA A 193 -17.72 3.99 -0.34
C ALA A 193 -17.73 5.40 -0.97
N ASP A 194 -17.16 6.41 -0.31
CA ASP A 194 -16.99 7.75 -0.86
C ASP A 194 -15.68 7.82 -1.68
N PRO A 195 -15.73 8.05 -3.00
CA PRO A 195 -14.53 8.20 -3.81
C PRO A 195 -13.58 9.31 -3.33
N ALA A 196 -14.09 10.34 -2.65
CA ALA A 196 -13.28 11.42 -2.07
C ALA A 196 -12.39 10.94 -0.90
N SER A 197 -12.69 9.75 -0.34
CA SER A 197 -11.84 9.11 0.66
C SER A 197 -10.58 8.47 0.07
N TRP A 198 -10.46 8.41 -1.24
CA TRP A 198 -9.36 7.75 -1.93
C TRP A 198 -8.53 8.71 -2.76
N SER A 199 -7.25 8.40 -2.90
CA SER A 199 -6.32 9.07 -3.80
C SER A 199 -5.53 8.03 -4.59
N ALA A 200 -4.98 8.44 -5.73
CA ALA A 200 -3.94 7.65 -6.36
C ALA A 200 -2.67 7.73 -5.51
N GLY A 201 -2.14 6.58 -5.14
CA GLY A 201 -0.90 6.43 -4.39
C GLY A 201 0.34 6.71 -5.26
N LEU A 202 1.46 6.17 -4.82
CA LEU A 202 2.70 6.24 -5.57
C LEU A 202 2.71 5.24 -6.73
N PRO A 203 3.47 5.53 -7.82
CA PRO A 203 3.71 4.53 -8.84
C PRO A 203 4.31 3.24 -8.23
N GLY A 204 3.59 2.15 -8.39
CA GLY A 204 3.94 0.86 -7.82
C GLY A 204 3.24 0.53 -6.50
N GLY A 205 2.49 1.46 -5.91
CA GLY A 205 1.88 1.27 -4.59
C GLY A 205 2.89 1.36 -3.44
N SER A 206 2.40 1.21 -2.22
CA SER A 206 3.18 1.35 -0.98
C SER A 206 2.94 0.22 0.04
N PRO A 207 2.80 -1.06 -0.39
CA PRO A 207 2.35 -2.13 0.48
C PRO A 207 3.23 -2.29 1.73
N GLY A 208 2.59 -2.31 2.90
CA GLY A 208 3.24 -2.41 4.21
C GLY A 208 3.85 -1.11 4.74
N LYS A 209 3.63 0.02 4.07
CA LYS A 209 4.20 1.32 4.42
C LYS A 209 3.14 2.41 4.46
N GLU A 210 3.46 3.54 5.09
CA GLU A 210 2.60 4.73 5.01
C GLU A 210 2.66 5.36 3.62
N ASP A 211 1.50 5.63 3.05
CA ASP A 211 1.36 6.24 1.72
C ASP A 211 1.77 7.71 1.69
N SER A 212 1.76 8.37 2.83
CA SER A 212 2.09 9.79 2.96
C SER A 212 3.58 10.12 2.86
N SER A 213 4.43 9.11 2.70
CA SER A 213 5.87 9.32 2.67
C SER A 213 6.55 8.51 1.58
N ALA A 214 6.26 8.81 0.30
CA ALA A 214 7.32 8.60 -0.67
C ALA A 214 8.56 9.26 -0.09
N PRO A 215 9.67 8.54 0.06
CA PRO A 215 10.91 9.22 0.36
C PRO A 215 11.07 10.32 -0.69
N LEU A 216 11.34 11.54 -0.23
CA LEU A 216 11.62 12.63 -1.14
C LEU A 216 12.91 12.28 -1.90
N GLU A 217 12.77 11.87 -3.13
CA GLU A 217 13.89 11.49 -3.98
C GLU A 217 14.02 12.42 -5.18
N ILE A 218 15.25 12.74 -5.53
CA ILE A 218 15.55 13.41 -6.81
C ILE A 218 15.66 12.29 -7.86
N ILE A 219 14.66 12.23 -8.73
CA ILE A 219 14.55 11.19 -9.78
C ILE A 219 15.48 11.49 -10.94
N SER A 220 15.54 12.74 -11.36
CA SER A 220 16.42 13.15 -12.44
C SER A 220 16.85 14.61 -12.30
N VAL A 221 17.96 14.90 -12.94
CA VAL A 221 18.48 16.24 -13.12
C VAL A 221 18.83 16.45 -14.57
N THR A 222 18.26 17.47 -15.18
CA THR A 222 18.53 17.83 -16.57
C THR A 222 18.98 19.30 -16.66
N HIS A 223 19.60 19.67 -17.76
CA HIS A 223 20.03 21.04 -18.00
C HIS A 223 19.99 21.37 -19.48
N ASP A 224 19.73 22.63 -19.77
CA ASP A 224 19.91 23.20 -21.11
C ASP A 224 21.17 24.04 -21.19
N GLY A 225 21.81 24.03 -22.35
CA GLY A 225 23.05 24.76 -22.61
C GLY A 225 24.30 23.89 -22.60
N GLY A 226 25.41 24.44 -23.09
CA GLY A 226 26.72 23.77 -23.12
C GLY A 226 27.53 24.05 -21.85
N PHE A 227 28.74 23.50 -21.79
CA PHE A 227 29.63 23.48 -20.61
C PHE A 227 29.94 24.86 -19.99
N ASN A 228 29.74 25.95 -20.74
CA ASN A 228 29.92 27.34 -20.27
C ASN A 228 28.69 28.24 -20.54
N THR A 229 27.57 27.65 -20.92
CA THR A 229 26.34 28.35 -21.33
C THR A 229 25.11 27.70 -20.78
N LEU A 230 25.17 27.22 -19.52
CA LEU A 230 24.01 26.66 -18.84
C LEU A 230 22.92 27.75 -18.76
N THR A 231 21.75 27.48 -19.34
CA THR A 231 20.64 28.43 -19.38
C THR A 231 19.53 28.05 -18.42
N SER A 232 19.43 26.76 -18.08
CA SER A 232 18.49 26.28 -17.07
C SER A 232 18.96 24.98 -16.42
N PHE A 233 18.44 24.71 -15.23
CA PHE A 233 18.68 23.51 -14.47
C PHE A 233 17.35 22.98 -13.91
N THR A 234 16.95 21.77 -14.32
CA THR A 234 15.67 21.19 -13.91
C THR A 234 15.89 20.00 -13.00
N ILE A 235 15.19 20.00 -11.88
CA ILE A 235 15.14 18.92 -10.91
C ILE A 235 13.76 18.30 -10.99
N THR A 236 13.69 16.97 -11.23
CA THR A 236 12.48 16.17 -11.10
C THR A 236 12.57 15.40 -9.78
N PHE A 237 11.54 15.46 -8.96
CA PHE A 237 11.53 14.83 -7.64
C PHE A 237 10.17 14.18 -7.35
N THR A 238 10.17 13.16 -6.47
CA THR A 238 8.94 12.55 -5.99
C THR A 238 8.12 13.54 -5.19
N SER A 239 6.82 13.60 -5.41
CA SER A 239 5.93 14.54 -4.75
C SER A 239 4.57 13.94 -4.48
N SER A 240 3.91 14.42 -3.43
CA SER A 240 2.54 14.05 -3.07
C SER A 240 1.61 15.24 -3.27
N PRO A 241 0.33 15.01 -3.66
CA PRO A 241 -0.67 16.06 -3.70
C PRO A 241 -0.75 16.80 -2.34
N ASP A 242 -1.08 18.09 -2.38
CA ASP A 242 -1.30 18.94 -1.20
C ASP A 242 -0.10 19.12 -0.26
N GLN A 243 1.04 18.47 -0.54
CA GLN A 243 2.26 18.64 0.21
C GLN A 243 3.05 19.87 -0.27
N VAL A 244 3.46 20.72 0.68
CA VAL A 244 4.32 21.89 0.41
C VAL A 244 5.77 21.46 0.36
N TYR A 245 6.45 21.86 -0.71
CA TYR A 245 7.90 21.65 -0.88
C TYR A 245 8.63 22.98 -0.96
N VAL A 246 9.91 22.95 -0.61
CA VAL A 246 10.84 24.07 -0.73
C VAL A 246 12.04 23.63 -1.55
N ILE A 247 12.35 24.39 -2.59
CA ILE A 247 13.57 24.22 -3.40
C ILE A 247 14.56 25.27 -2.97
N GLU A 248 15.73 24.85 -2.59
CA GLU A 248 16.77 25.72 -2.07
C GLU A 248 18.11 25.49 -2.77
N ARG A 249 18.90 26.53 -2.86
CA ARG A 249 20.23 26.54 -3.46
C ARG A 249 21.28 27.04 -2.46
N SER A 250 22.47 26.45 -2.49
CA SER A 250 23.59 26.83 -1.64
C SER A 250 24.90 26.73 -2.39
N ARG A 251 25.90 27.55 -1.96
CA ARG A 251 27.28 27.50 -2.44
C ARG A 251 28.24 26.81 -1.47
N ASP A 252 27.83 26.62 -0.23
CA ASP A 252 28.70 26.14 0.87
C ASP A 252 28.06 25.10 1.77
N LEU A 253 26.82 24.66 1.47
CA LEU A 253 25.98 23.77 2.29
C LEU A 253 25.59 24.33 3.66
N LEU A 254 25.96 25.58 3.99
CA LEU A 254 25.66 26.21 5.27
C LEU A 254 24.56 27.27 5.12
N ALA A 255 24.65 28.11 4.12
CA ALA A 255 23.63 29.12 3.81
C ALA A 255 22.79 28.65 2.60
N TRP A 256 21.48 28.69 2.75
CA TRP A 256 20.54 28.25 1.73
C TRP A 256 19.61 29.37 1.30
N GLU A 257 19.54 29.59 0.01
CA GLU A 257 18.65 30.55 -0.64
C GLU A 257 17.41 29.78 -1.12
N THR A 258 16.21 30.18 -0.69
CA THR A 258 14.96 29.62 -1.20
C THR A 258 14.68 30.16 -2.60
N LEU A 259 14.59 29.25 -3.57
CA LEU A 259 14.24 29.58 -4.95
C LEU A 259 12.73 29.46 -5.20
N TRP A 260 12.09 28.51 -4.53
CA TRP A 260 10.66 28.27 -4.68
C TRP A 260 10.09 27.58 -3.43
N GLN A 261 8.85 27.91 -3.11
CA GLN A 261 8.05 27.23 -2.10
C GLN A 261 6.59 27.19 -2.55
N GLY A 262 5.96 26.03 -2.48
CA GLY A 262 4.55 25.90 -2.84
C GLY A 262 4.12 24.43 -2.83
N ASN A 263 2.84 24.21 -3.15
CA ASN A 263 2.33 22.89 -3.38
C ASN A 263 2.93 22.31 -4.67
N ALA A 264 3.25 21.05 -4.66
CA ALA A 264 3.70 20.35 -5.84
C ALA A 264 2.58 20.34 -6.91
N THR A 265 2.94 20.64 -8.14
CA THR A 265 2.10 20.33 -9.28
C THR A 265 2.38 18.86 -9.62
N VAL A 266 1.49 17.98 -9.18
CA VAL A 266 1.69 16.54 -9.33
C VAL A 266 1.17 16.08 -10.68
N SER A 267 2.05 15.51 -11.50
CA SER A 267 1.71 14.58 -12.55
C SER A 267 2.47 13.28 -12.25
N ASP A 268 1.75 12.17 -12.13
CA ASP A 268 2.33 10.83 -11.89
C ASP A 268 3.21 10.71 -10.63
N GLY A 269 2.86 11.39 -9.54
CA GLY A 269 3.63 11.36 -8.29
C GLY A 269 4.99 12.07 -8.37
N MET A 270 5.21 12.90 -9.37
CA MET A 270 6.45 13.65 -9.59
C MET A 270 6.17 15.12 -9.83
N SER A 271 7.10 15.95 -9.42
CA SER A 271 7.11 17.39 -9.71
C SER A 271 8.44 17.84 -10.29
N GLU A 272 8.37 18.88 -11.09
CA GLU A 272 9.54 19.49 -11.69
C GLU A 272 9.70 20.92 -11.22
N PHE A 273 10.95 21.30 -10.96
CA PHE A 273 11.36 22.67 -10.71
C PHE A 273 12.49 23.03 -11.65
N THR A 274 12.36 24.16 -12.35
CA THR A 274 13.42 24.68 -13.23
C THR A 274 13.98 26.00 -12.68
N ASP A 275 15.28 25.99 -12.36
CA ASP A 275 16.06 27.22 -12.14
C ASP A 275 16.45 27.81 -13.51
N ALA A 276 15.78 28.88 -13.90
CA ALA A 276 16.04 29.59 -15.17
C ALA A 276 17.24 30.54 -15.10
N GLU A 277 17.78 30.77 -13.90
CA GLU A 277 18.93 31.64 -13.66
C GLU A 277 20.00 30.95 -12.79
N PRO A 278 20.55 29.80 -13.26
CA PRO A 278 21.53 29.05 -12.49
C PRO A 278 22.83 29.87 -12.37
N ILE A 279 23.50 29.76 -11.22
CA ILE A 279 24.72 30.48 -10.94
C ILE A 279 25.88 29.88 -11.76
N LEU A 280 26.52 30.71 -12.60
CA LEU A 280 27.56 30.29 -13.55
C LEU A 280 28.96 30.81 -13.23
N ASP A 281 29.28 31.11 -11.98
CA ASP A 281 30.56 31.72 -11.61
C ASP A 281 31.74 30.76 -11.44
N GLY A 282 31.61 29.52 -11.95
CA GLY A 282 32.64 28.48 -11.95
C GLY A 282 32.79 27.76 -10.60
N ASN A 283 31.91 28.03 -9.63
CA ASN A 283 31.87 27.37 -8.34
C ASN A 283 30.87 26.20 -8.32
N ILE A 284 31.02 25.36 -7.31
CA ILE A 284 30.05 24.28 -7.05
C ILE A 284 28.79 24.94 -6.49
N VAL A 285 27.63 24.50 -6.99
CA VAL A 285 26.32 24.90 -6.49
C VAL A 285 25.58 23.62 -6.07
N PHE A 286 24.98 23.67 -4.90
CA PHE A 286 24.18 22.58 -4.32
C PHE A 286 22.71 22.96 -4.40
N TYR A 287 21.87 22.01 -4.75
CA TYR A 287 20.43 22.12 -4.69
C TYR A 287 19.88 21.09 -3.71
N ARG A 288 18.82 21.44 -3.02
CA ARG A 288 18.04 20.49 -2.24
C ARG A 288 16.55 20.74 -2.40
N VAL A 289 15.78 19.67 -2.32
CA VAL A 289 14.34 19.69 -2.16
C VAL A 289 14.04 19.35 -0.70
N ARG A 290 13.10 20.04 -0.09
CA ARG A 290 12.71 19.81 1.29
C ARG A 290 11.19 19.81 1.39
N LYS A 291 10.64 18.83 2.09
CA LYS A 291 9.23 18.77 2.49
C LYS A 291 9.02 19.72 3.69
N VAL A 292 7.91 20.45 3.69
CA VAL A 292 7.50 21.28 4.83
C VAL A 292 6.55 20.46 5.68
N GLU A 293 6.90 20.26 6.94
CA GLU A 293 6.04 19.61 7.94
C GLU A 293 4.91 20.55 8.39
#